data_4f7a446a31245c214c0b137c7c498842
#
_entry.id   4f7a446a31245c214c0b137c7c498842
#
_cell.length_a   1.000
_cell.length_b   1.000
_cell.length_c   1.000
_cell.angle_alpha   90.00
_cell.angle_beta   90.00
_cell.angle_gamma   90.00
#
_symmetry.space_group_name_H-M   'P 1'
#
loop_
_entity.id
_entity.type
_entity.pdbx_description
1 polymer ?
#
loop_
_entity_poly.entity_id
_entity_poly.type
_entity_poly.pdbx_seq_one_letter_code
_entity_poly.pdbx_strand_id
1 'polypeptide(L)'
;MKTKFKHILVILCLSMISCEGNLEPELFDQITPENFLTNEDDVKTAVTGVYAEFRGISEWGRYKTSWGSVMTLQEVPTDLWAANWFYKAHTDFMWKATDYFVCEIFEFFVPAITKATALIARIQDAPVSDDIKNRYIAELRVVRALWMYDLFDLYGPVPAITDPEKILNPTQDFTVTRPSREEYITFVENELKEGINDKILPVAWTGSDYGHVSQATAMMVLLQLYMHEGGYCRNKHVGDYLDYFKKAEQVAKDIMDLQYYELQAEFKDIWSPQNQHNNEIIFALPSFPIPVMGNNFLAHVLPTDYKSQQGIPLTGWNGFRTPWEVYDSFD
;
A
#
# COMPACT_ATOMS: atom_id res chain seq x y z
N MET A 1 -15.45 75.71 -2.98
CA MET A 1 -14.80 74.63 -2.22
C MET A 1 -15.60 73.34 -2.15
N LYS A 2 -16.92 73.37 -1.92
CA LYS A 2 -17.76 72.18 -1.76
C LYS A 2 -17.84 71.28 -3.04
N THR A 3 -17.73 71.84 -4.22
CA THR A 3 -17.83 71.07 -5.49
C THR A 3 -16.51 70.29 -5.78
N LYS A 4 -15.35 70.86 -5.53
CA LYS A 4 -14.07 70.21 -5.73
C LYS A 4 -13.88 69.00 -4.79
N PHE A 5 -14.40 69.11 -3.56
CA PHE A 5 -14.34 68.03 -2.57
C PHE A 5 -15.21 66.81 -2.97
N LYS A 6 -16.38 67.04 -3.59
CA LYS A 6 -17.25 65.97 -4.12
C LYS A 6 -16.56 65.20 -5.28
N HIS A 7 -15.83 65.86 -6.15
CA HIS A 7 -15.12 65.19 -7.27
C HIS A 7 -13.92 64.37 -6.75
N ILE A 8 -13.21 64.86 -5.73
CA ILE A 8 -12.11 64.12 -5.11
C ILE A 8 -12.64 62.87 -4.38
N LEU A 9 -13.79 62.93 -3.70
CA LEU A 9 -14.41 61.81 -3.04
C LEU A 9 -14.89 60.74 -4.05
N VAL A 10 -15.44 61.14 -5.20
CA VAL A 10 -15.87 60.20 -6.26
C VAL A 10 -14.66 59.53 -6.90
N ILE A 11 -13.55 60.21 -7.13
CA ILE A 11 -12.33 59.64 -7.67
C ILE A 11 -11.72 58.65 -6.66
N LEU A 12 -11.74 58.94 -5.36
CA LEU A 12 -11.28 58.06 -4.30
C LEU A 12 -12.13 56.77 -4.16
N CYS A 13 -13.45 56.88 -4.34
CA CYS A 13 -14.34 55.72 -4.35
C CYS A 13 -14.19 54.86 -5.60
N LEU A 14 -13.90 55.44 -6.76
CA LEU A 14 -13.62 54.70 -8.00
C LEU A 14 -12.28 53.96 -7.99
N SER A 15 -11.29 54.45 -7.23
CA SER A 15 -10.01 53.74 -7.07
C SER A 15 -10.06 52.52 -6.13
N MET A 16 -11.14 52.34 -5.38
CA MET A 16 -11.33 51.16 -4.50
C MET A 16 -12.05 49.99 -5.17
N ILE A 17 -12.48 50.13 -6.42
CA ILE A 17 -13.20 49.05 -7.15
C ILE A 17 -12.24 48.29 -8.08
N SER A 18 -10.97 48.64 -8.12
CA SER A 18 -9.98 48.00 -8.99
C SER A 18 -9.24 46.90 -8.21
N CYS A 19 -9.28 45.68 -8.70
CA CYS A 19 -8.45 44.53 -8.39
C CYS A 19 -8.92 43.58 -7.27
N GLU A 20 -10.05 42.91 -7.48
CA GLU A 20 -10.26 41.61 -6.81
C GLU A 20 -9.92 40.40 -7.72
N GLY A 21 -9.80 40.57 -9.03
CA GLY A 21 -9.65 39.46 -9.97
C GLY A 21 -8.25 39.07 -10.41
N ASN A 22 -7.19 39.85 -10.03
CA ASN A 22 -5.85 39.63 -10.58
C ASN A 22 -4.74 39.48 -9.53
N LEU A 23 -5.07 39.17 -8.29
CA LEU A 23 -4.10 39.00 -7.20
C LEU A 23 -3.85 37.58 -6.76
N GLU A 24 -4.50 36.60 -7.38
CA GLU A 24 -4.09 35.22 -7.20
C GLU A 24 -2.91 34.94 -8.13
N PRO A 25 -1.70 34.78 -7.60
CA PRO A 25 -0.54 34.45 -8.43
C PRO A 25 -0.80 33.04 -9.03
N GLU A 26 -0.78 32.96 -10.36
CA GLU A 26 -0.65 31.65 -11.00
C GLU A 26 0.72 31.07 -10.62
N LEU A 27 0.71 30.06 -9.77
CA LEU A 27 1.91 29.36 -9.34
C LEU A 27 2.31 28.36 -10.43
N PHE A 28 3.15 28.79 -11.36
CA PHE A 28 3.66 27.96 -12.46
C PHE A 28 4.73 26.96 -12.02
N ASP A 29 5.32 27.14 -10.86
CA ASP A 29 6.41 26.34 -10.31
C ASP A 29 6.00 25.41 -9.16
N GLN A 30 4.72 25.41 -8.80
CA GLN A 30 4.15 24.55 -7.77
C GLN A 30 3.00 23.71 -8.32
N ILE A 31 2.97 22.46 -7.92
CA ILE A 31 1.85 21.58 -8.20
C ILE A 31 0.68 21.98 -7.28
N THR A 32 -0.38 22.51 -7.88
CA THR A 32 -1.64 22.81 -7.18
C THR A 32 -2.72 21.83 -7.57
N PRO A 33 -3.82 21.70 -6.81
CA PRO A 33 -4.93 20.84 -7.20
C PRO A 33 -5.50 21.15 -8.60
N GLU A 34 -5.43 22.40 -9.05
CA GLU A 34 -5.97 22.89 -10.31
C GLU A 34 -5.08 22.59 -11.51
N ASN A 35 -3.75 22.53 -11.31
CA ASN A 35 -2.77 22.31 -12.38
C ASN A 35 -2.20 20.88 -12.41
N PHE A 36 -2.70 19.99 -11.54
CA PHE A 36 -2.30 18.59 -11.44
C PHE A 36 -3.41 17.66 -11.94
N LEU A 37 -3.04 16.54 -12.55
CA LEU A 37 -3.94 15.59 -13.22
C LEU A 37 -4.58 16.15 -14.50
N THR A 38 -3.84 16.91 -15.29
CA THR A 38 -4.32 17.52 -16.53
C THR A 38 -4.20 16.60 -17.75
N ASN A 39 -3.41 15.54 -17.66
CA ASN A 39 -3.15 14.58 -18.73
C ASN A 39 -2.83 13.19 -18.14
N GLU A 40 -2.64 12.19 -19.02
CA GLU A 40 -2.35 10.80 -18.62
C GLU A 40 -1.02 10.68 -17.83
N ASP A 41 0.03 11.39 -18.23
CA ASP A 41 1.33 11.34 -17.55
C ASP A 41 1.25 11.88 -16.12
N ASP A 42 0.43 12.91 -15.90
CA ASP A 42 0.16 13.42 -14.55
C ASP A 42 -0.53 12.36 -13.70
N VAL A 43 -1.56 11.70 -14.24
CA VAL A 43 -2.28 10.62 -13.54
C VAL A 43 -1.32 9.48 -13.23
N LYS A 44 -0.52 9.04 -14.18
CA LYS A 44 0.49 7.99 -14.01
C LYS A 44 1.51 8.38 -12.91
N THR A 45 1.97 9.61 -12.92
CA THR A 45 2.92 10.12 -11.92
C THR A 45 2.31 10.11 -10.52
N ALA A 46 1.06 10.57 -10.39
CA ALA A 46 0.33 10.58 -9.12
C ALA A 46 0.14 9.14 -8.56
N VAL A 47 -0.26 8.21 -9.42
CA VAL A 47 -0.43 6.79 -9.06
C VAL A 47 0.92 6.18 -8.65
N THR A 48 1.99 6.47 -9.39
CA THR A 48 3.35 6.04 -9.02
C THR A 48 3.74 6.56 -7.64
N GLY A 49 3.35 7.78 -7.29
CA GLY A 49 3.52 8.35 -5.95
C GLY A 49 2.80 7.55 -4.86
N VAL A 50 1.64 6.97 -5.16
CA VAL A 50 0.95 6.06 -4.23
C VAL A 50 1.69 4.72 -4.12
N TYR A 51 2.15 4.15 -5.23
CA TYR A 51 2.99 2.93 -5.17
C TYR A 51 4.29 3.13 -4.38
N ALA A 52 4.86 4.34 -4.40
CA ALA A 52 6.05 4.66 -3.61
C ALA A 52 5.83 4.49 -2.09
N GLU A 53 4.58 4.58 -1.61
CA GLU A 53 4.25 4.33 -0.20
C GLU A 53 4.55 2.88 0.23
N PHE A 54 4.58 1.90 -0.67
CA PHE A 54 5.04 0.56 -0.31
C PHE A 54 6.49 0.54 0.19
N ARG A 55 7.32 1.50 -0.23
CA ARG A 55 8.71 1.59 0.19
C ARG A 55 8.94 2.54 1.35
N GLY A 56 8.04 3.51 1.52
CA GLY A 56 8.23 4.62 2.46
C GLY A 56 9.25 5.65 1.95
N ILE A 57 9.40 6.72 2.70
CA ILE A 57 10.28 7.86 2.35
C ILE A 57 11.74 7.61 2.77
N SER A 58 12.00 6.59 3.61
CA SER A 58 13.32 6.32 4.15
C SER A 58 14.01 5.16 3.44
N GLU A 59 15.34 5.14 3.46
CA GLU A 59 16.19 4.03 3.01
C GLU A 59 15.87 2.69 3.70
N TRP A 60 15.08 2.74 4.77
CA TRP A 60 14.72 1.59 5.60
C TRP A 60 13.50 0.81 5.10
N GLY A 61 12.77 1.31 4.10
CA GLY A 61 11.57 0.64 3.56
C GLY A 61 10.52 0.31 4.63
N ARG A 62 9.24 0.38 4.29
CA ARG A 62 8.18 0.18 5.28
C ARG A 62 7.37 -1.09 5.06
N TYR A 63 7.29 -1.53 3.83
CA TYR A 63 6.44 -2.66 3.47
C TYR A 63 7.28 -3.86 3.09
N LYS A 64 7.26 -4.92 3.89
CA LYS A 64 7.89 -6.24 3.64
C LYS A 64 9.35 -6.23 3.13
N THR A 65 10.03 -5.08 3.18
CA THR A 65 11.35 -4.90 2.56
C THR A 65 12.47 -4.61 3.55
N SER A 66 12.16 -4.40 4.83
CA SER A 66 13.12 -3.99 5.85
C SER A 66 12.66 -4.33 7.26
N TRP A 67 13.49 -4.00 8.23
CA TRP A 67 13.18 -4.05 9.64
C TRP A 67 12.05 -3.04 9.96
N GLY A 68 11.16 -3.29 10.87
CA GLY A 68 10.03 -2.42 11.12
C GLY A 68 8.96 -2.43 10.03
N SER A 69 8.96 -3.46 9.20
CA SER A 69 7.98 -3.65 8.14
C SER A 69 6.81 -4.51 8.60
N VAL A 70 5.76 -4.54 7.79
CA VAL A 70 4.63 -5.48 7.96
C VAL A 70 5.12 -6.91 8.15
N MET A 71 6.10 -7.34 7.35
CA MET A 71 6.70 -8.68 7.48
C MET A 71 7.28 -8.93 8.87
N THR A 72 7.94 -7.96 9.48
CA THR A 72 8.50 -8.13 10.83
C THR A 72 7.40 -8.43 11.85
N LEU A 73 6.27 -7.73 11.78
CA LEU A 73 5.16 -7.96 12.70
C LEU A 73 4.39 -9.25 12.41
N GLN A 74 4.39 -9.72 11.16
CA GLN A 74 3.74 -10.96 10.76
C GLN A 74 4.61 -12.19 11.03
N GLU A 75 5.92 -12.13 10.75
CA GLU A 75 6.80 -13.31 10.73
C GLU A 75 7.56 -13.52 12.05
N VAL A 76 8.04 -12.45 12.68
CA VAL A 76 8.85 -12.58 13.91
C VAL A 76 8.07 -13.23 15.08
N PRO A 77 6.76 -12.97 15.28
CA PRO A 77 5.96 -13.65 16.29
C PRO A 77 5.51 -15.07 15.87
N THR A 78 6.29 -15.75 15.06
CA THR A 78 6.00 -17.15 14.66
C THR A 78 7.12 -18.09 15.10
N ASP A 79 6.90 -19.39 14.97
CA ASP A 79 7.89 -20.43 15.18
C ASP A 79 8.84 -20.62 13.98
N LEU A 80 8.66 -19.86 12.90
CA LEU A 80 9.50 -19.89 11.70
C LEU A 80 10.72 -18.97 11.84
N TRP A 81 10.64 -17.95 12.71
CA TRP A 81 11.67 -16.92 12.87
C TRP A 81 12.13 -16.79 14.32
N ALA A 82 13.40 -16.52 14.48
CA ALA A 82 14.00 -16.04 15.72
C ALA A 82 14.64 -14.67 15.47
N ALA A 83 14.55 -13.77 16.42
CA ALA A 83 15.08 -12.43 16.25
C ALA A 83 15.87 -11.97 17.46
N ASN A 84 16.88 -11.13 17.19
CA ASN A 84 17.73 -10.52 18.19
C ASN A 84 17.34 -9.05 18.45
N TRP A 85 17.98 -8.44 19.43
CA TRP A 85 17.90 -7.04 19.81
C TRP A 85 16.46 -6.59 20.14
N PHE A 86 16.04 -5.48 19.60
CA PHE A 86 14.71 -4.93 19.82
C PHE A 86 13.57 -5.75 19.19
N TYR A 87 13.86 -6.66 18.26
CA TYR A 87 12.87 -7.60 17.76
C TYR A 87 12.55 -8.74 18.75
N LYS A 88 13.41 -8.92 19.76
CA LYS A 88 13.20 -9.97 20.74
C LYS A 88 11.85 -9.85 21.48
N ALA A 89 11.36 -8.64 21.70
CA ALA A 89 10.04 -8.43 22.29
C ALA A 89 8.91 -9.06 21.45
N HIS A 90 9.06 -9.08 20.12
CA HIS A 90 8.08 -9.71 19.22
C HIS A 90 8.22 -11.24 19.24
N THR A 91 9.42 -11.78 19.25
CA THR A 91 9.66 -13.22 19.43
C THR A 91 9.10 -13.73 20.75
N ASP A 92 9.26 -12.96 21.82
CA ASP A 92 8.82 -13.32 23.17
C ASP A 92 7.33 -12.97 23.45
N PHE A 93 6.60 -12.46 22.48
CA PHE A 93 5.20 -12.01 22.62
C PHE A 93 5.00 -10.95 23.71
N MET A 94 5.97 -10.05 23.89
CA MET A 94 5.99 -9.02 24.94
C MET A 94 5.87 -7.60 24.40
N TRP A 95 5.39 -7.43 23.17
CA TRP A 95 5.19 -6.10 22.58
C TRP A 95 4.06 -5.32 23.26
N LYS A 96 4.12 -4.00 23.12
CA LYS A 96 3.13 -3.06 23.60
C LYS A 96 2.59 -2.25 22.46
N ALA A 97 1.39 -1.69 22.62
CA ALA A 97 0.79 -0.79 21.62
C ALA A 97 1.64 0.46 21.32
N THR A 98 2.56 0.81 22.22
CA THR A 98 3.49 1.95 22.09
C THR A 98 4.84 1.58 21.53
N ASP A 99 5.07 0.32 21.16
CA ASP A 99 6.34 -0.10 20.58
C ASP A 99 6.50 0.49 19.18
N TYR A 100 7.72 0.89 18.87
CA TYR A 100 8.05 1.61 17.65
C TYR A 100 7.49 0.95 16.39
N PHE A 101 7.72 -0.34 16.19
CA PHE A 101 7.24 -1.04 15.00
C PHE A 101 5.73 -1.15 14.93
N VAL A 102 5.06 -1.32 16.08
CA VAL A 102 3.60 -1.38 16.16
C VAL A 102 2.98 -0.04 15.81
N CYS A 103 3.54 1.07 16.32
CA CYS A 103 3.06 2.40 15.99
C CYS A 103 3.35 2.77 14.53
N GLU A 104 4.57 2.51 14.08
CA GLU A 104 5.05 3.01 12.80
C GLU A 104 4.27 2.47 11.59
N ILE A 105 3.91 1.19 11.60
CA ILE A 105 3.11 0.59 10.53
C ILE A 105 1.72 1.23 10.47
N PHE A 106 1.10 1.43 11.63
CA PHE A 106 -0.21 2.07 11.71
C PHE A 106 -0.17 3.53 11.22
N GLU A 107 0.77 4.32 11.75
CA GLU A 107 0.92 5.74 11.44
C GLU A 107 1.30 5.98 9.97
N PHE A 108 1.89 4.99 9.33
CA PHE A 108 2.29 5.10 7.95
C PHE A 108 1.16 4.71 6.97
N PHE A 109 0.52 3.54 7.16
CA PHE A 109 -0.44 3.04 6.17
C PHE A 109 -1.83 3.66 6.29
N VAL A 110 -2.26 4.13 7.46
CA VAL A 110 -3.54 4.83 7.57
C VAL A 110 -3.56 6.13 6.73
N PRO A 111 -2.54 7.00 6.76
CA PRO A 111 -2.45 8.11 5.81
C PRO A 111 -2.30 7.69 4.35
N ALA A 112 -1.59 6.59 4.04
CA ALA A 112 -1.46 6.09 2.67
C ALA A 112 -2.82 5.69 2.07
N ILE A 113 -3.69 5.04 2.86
CA ILE A 113 -5.08 4.73 2.49
C ILE A 113 -5.85 6.02 2.18
N THR A 114 -5.68 7.06 2.99
CA THR A 114 -6.31 8.37 2.77
C THR A 114 -5.83 9.02 1.48
N LYS A 115 -4.52 8.96 1.19
CA LYS A 115 -3.96 9.46 -0.08
C LYS A 115 -4.54 8.73 -1.29
N ALA A 116 -4.61 7.40 -1.24
CA ALA A 116 -5.23 6.60 -2.31
C ALA A 116 -6.70 6.98 -2.51
N THR A 117 -7.46 7.17 -1.43
CA THR A 117 -8.87 7.58 -1.49
C THR A 117 -9.03 8.96 -2.14
N ALA A 118 -8.21 9.94 -1.74
CA ALA A 118 -8.23 11.27 -2.34
C ALA A 118 -7.88 11.24 -3.83
N LEU A 119 -6.89 10.44 -4.21
CA LEU A 119 -6.46 10.34 -5.60
C LEU A 119 -7.53 9.67 -6.48
N ILE A 120 -8.21 8.63 -5.99
CA ILE A 120 -9.34 8.00 -6.69
C ILE A 120 -10.39 9.05 -7.06
N ALA A 121 -10.80 9.87 -6.09
CA ALA A 121 -11.80 10.92 -6.34
C ALA A 121 -11.32 11.93 -7.40
N ARG A 122 -10.08 12.38 -7.32
CA ARG A 122 -9.53 13.37 -8.26
C ARG A 122 -9.36 12.81 -9.67
N ILE A 123 -9.02 11.52 -9.82
CA ILE A 123 -8.92 10.89 -11.14
C ILE A 123 -10.28 10.82 -11.82
N GLN A 124 -11.38 10.66 -11.07
CA GLN A 124 -12.73 10.67 -11.64
C GLN A 124 -13.04 11.97 -12.39
N ASP A 125 -12.55 13.09 -11.89
CA ASP A 125 -12.77 14.42 -12.46
C ASP A 125 -11.67 14.85 -13.45
N ALA A 126 -10.59 14.06 -13.59
CA ALA A 126 -9.47 14.38 -14.47
C ALA A 126 -9.89 14.40 -15.96
N PRO A 127 -9.35 15.30 -16.79
CA PRO A 127 -9.69 15.42 -18.22
C PRO A 127 -8.94 14.38 -19.08
N VAL A 128 -9.01 13.11 -18.70
CA VAL A 128 -8.43 11.98 -19.42
C VAL A 128 -9.51 10.99 -19.85
N SER A 129 -9.18 10.03 -20.72
CA SER A 129 -10.15 9.04 -21.20
C SER A 129 -10.67 8.14 -20.07
N ASP A 130 -11.87 7.60 -20.24
CA ASP A 130 -12.47 6.70 -19.27
C ASP A 130 -11.65 5.43 -19.08
N ASP A 131 -10.97 4.93 -20.11
CA ASP A 131 -10.09 3.77 -20.00
C ASP A 131 -8.92 4.03 -19.04
N ILE A 132 -8.32 5.22 -19.11
CA ILE A 132 -7.24 5.66 -18.21
C ILE A 132 -7.76 5.79 -16.78
N LYS A 133 -8.93 6.45 -16.60
CA LYS A 133 -9.57 6.58 -15.29
C LYS A 133 -9.84 5.21 -14.68
N ASN A 134 -10.53 4.35 -15.41
CA ASN A 134 -10.93 3.02 -14.94
C ASN A 134 -9.73 2.18 -14.54
N ARG A 135 -8.67 2.17 -15.37
CA ARG A 135 -7.44 1.45 -15.06
C ARG A 135 -6.84 1.92 -13.73
N TYR A 136 -6.53 3.19 -13.60
CA TYR A 136 -5.82 3.69 -12.42
C TYR A 136 -6.67 3.72 -11.16
N ILE A 137 -7.98 3.92 -11.27
CA ILE A 137 -8.90 3.77 -10.14
C ILE A 137 -8.93 2.31 -9.67
N ALA A 138 -9.00 1.33 -10.58
CA ALA A 138 -8.96 -0.09 -10.22
C ALA A 138 -7.63 -0.46 -9.54
N GLU A 139 -6.49 0.01 -10.06
CA GLU A 139 -5.20 -0.19 -9.41
C GLU A 139 -5.18 0.38 -7.98
N LEU A 140 -5.61 1.64 -7.81
CA LEU A 140 -5.61 2.30 -6.49
C LEU A 140 -6.55 1.63 -5.49
N ARG A 141 -7.68 1.09 -5.94
CA ARG A 141 -8.59 0.29 -5.09
C ARG A 141 -7.92 -0.97 -4.60
N VAL A 142 -7.26 -1.72 -5.48
CA VAL A 142 -6.52 -2.94 -5.10
C VAL A 142 -5.37 -2.62 -4.15
N VAL A 143 -4.58 -1.56 -4.41
CA VAL A 143 -3.50 -1.12 -3.52
C VAL A 143 -4.05 -0.74 -2.16
N ARG A 144 -5.13 0.05 -2.10
CA ARG A 144 -5.79 0.45 -0.86
C ARG A 144 -6.30 -0.76 -0.08
N ALA A 145 -6.97 -1.69 -0.75
CA ALA A 145 -7.48 -2.92 -0.15
C ALA A 145 -6.37 -3.81 0.41
N LEU A 146 -5.22 -3.88 -0.28
CA LEU A 146 -4.05 -4.63 0.18
C LEU A 146 -3.50 -4.05 1.49
N TRP A 147 -3.31 -2.72 1.57
CA TRP A 147 -2.90 -2.08 2.82
C TRP A 147 -3.93 -2.22 3.93
N MET A 148 -5.22 -2.13 3.59
CA MET A 148 -6.28 -2.35 4.56
C MET A 148 -6.30 -3.80 5.07
N TYR A 149 -6.04 -4.78 4.22
CA TYR A 149 -5.90 -6.17 4.63
C TYR A 149 -4.70 -6.36 5.58
N ASP A 150 -3.53 -5.84 5.27
CA ASP A 150 -2.36 -5.95 6.14
C ASP A 150 -2.60 -5.27 7.52
N LEU A 151 -3.23 -4.09 7.54
CA LEU A 151 -3.61 -3.44 8.80
C LEU A 151 -4.67 -4.25 9.56
N PHE A 152 -5.60 -4.87 8.86
CA PHE A 152 -6.63 -5.70 9.45
C PHE A 152 -6.07 -6.98 10.09
N ASP A 153 -5.10 -7.60 9.44
CA ASP A 153 -4.38 -8.76 9.96
C ASP A 153 -3.63 -8.41 11.26
N LEU A 154 -2.96 -7.27 11.30
CA LEU A 154 -2.15 -6.83 12.44
C LEU A 154 -2.97 -6.21 13.59
N TYR A 155 -3.99 -5.40 13.30
CA TYR A 155 -4.67 -4.55 14.29
C TYR A 155 -6.20 -4.77 14.36
N GLY A 156 -6.74 -5.64 13.52
CA GLY A 156 -8.18 -5.72 13.27
C GLY A 156 -8.70 -4.49 12.51
N PRO A 157 -10.02 -4.21 12.54
CA PRO A 157 -10.57 -3.06 11.86
C PRO A 157 -9.90 -1.76 12.34
N VAL A 158 -9.28 -1.00 11.43
CA VAL A 158 -8.64 0.28 11.76
C VAL A 158 -9.51 1.46 11.32
N PRO A 159 -9.47 2.59 12.03
CA PRO A 159 -10.13 3.82 11.57
C PRO A 159 -9.33 4.38 10.39
N ALA A 160 -9.88 4.29 9.18
CA ALA A 160 -9.29 4.83 7.96
C ALA A 160 -10.33 5.65 7.20
N ILE A 161 -9.89 6.70 6.50
CA ILE A 161 -10.77 7.53 5.68
C ILE A 161 -10.86 6.92 4.30
N THR A 162 -12.00 6.30 4.01
CA THR A 162 -12.30 5.67 2.71
C THR A 162 -13.40 6.39 1.93
N ASP A 163 -13.99 7.42 2.51
CA ASP A 163 -14.98 8.27 1.91
C ASP A 163 -14.31 9.54 1.36
N PRO A 164 -14.30 9.75 0.02
CA PRO A 164 -13.67 10.91 -0.60
C PRO A 164 -14.25 12.24 -0.14
N GLU A 165 -15.56 12.32 0.12
CA GLU A 165 -16.21 13.55 0.55
C GLU A 165 -15.65 14.06 1.86
N LYS A 166 -15.30 13.17 2.76
CA LYS A 166 -14.68 13.53 4.04
C LYS A 166 -13.26 14.08 3.90
N ILE A 167 -12.60 13.79 2.79
CA ILE A 167 -11.24 14.29 2.50
C ILE A 167 -11.32 15.62 1.77
N LEU A 168 -12.19 15.71 0.74
CA LEU A 168 -12.29 16.88 -0.13
C LEU A 168 -13.04 18.03 0.55
N ASN A 169 -14.01 17.71 1.39
CA ASN A 169 -14.86 18.66 2.08
C ASN A 169 -14.85 18.42 3.61
N PRO A 170 -13.70 18.58 4.29
CA PRO A 170 -13.58 18.30 5.71
C PRO A 170 -14.46 19.28 6.53
N THR A 171 -15.31 18.73 7.38
CA THR A 171 -16.08 19.52 8.36
C THR A 171 -15.29 19.68 9.67
N GLN A 172 -15.59 20.73 10.46
CA GLN A 172 -14.88 20.97 11.73
C GLN A 172 -15.05 19.84 12.76
N ASP A 173 -16.16 19.10 12.69
CA ASP A 173 -16.48 18.00 13.61
C ASP A 173 -16.16 16.62 13.04
N PHE A 174 -15.20 16.55 12.10
CA PHE A 174 -14.84 15.30 11.47
C PHE A 174 -14.12 14.35 12.45
N THR A 175 -14.79 13.26 12.79
CA THR A 175 -14.22 12.19 13.64
C THR A 175 -14.18 10.88 12.85
N VAL A 176 -13.02 10.25 12.79
CA VAL A 176 -12.86 8.90 12.23
C VAL A 176 -13.07 7.88 13.33
N THR A 177 -14.12 7.08 13.23
CA THR A 177 -14.42 6.01 14.17
C THR A 177 -13.94 4.67 13.64
N ARG A 178 -13.61 3.75 14.54
CA ARG A 178 -13.31 2.37 14.16
C ARG A 178 -14.59 1.71 13.64
N PRO A 179 -14.58 1.18 12.39
CA PRO A 179 -15.73 0.46 11.86
C PRO A 179 -15.91 -0.89 12.57
N SER A 180 -17.08 -1.48 12.43
CA SER A 180 -17.27 -2.88 12.80
C SER A 180 -16.40 -3.80 11.91
N ARG A 181 -16.17 -5.02 12.40
CA ARG A 181 -15.43 -6.02 11.62
C ARG A 181 -16.10 -6.32 10.28
N GLU A 182 -17.41 -6.48 10.29
CA GLU A 182 -18.21 -6.76 9.09
C GLU A 182 -18.15 -5.62 8.06
N GLU A 183 -18.33 -4.38 8.49
CA GLU A 183 -18.21 -3.20 7.61
C GLU A 183 -16.82 -3.12 6.97
N TYR A 184 -15.77 -3.37 7.75
CA TYR A 184 -14.40 -3.32 7.24
C TYR A 184 -14.13 -4.39 6.18
N ILE A 185 -14.49 -5.64 6.49
CA ILE A 185 -14.32 -6.78 5.58
C ILE A 185 -15.12 -6.57 4.29
N THR A 186 -16.38 -6.17 4.42
CA THR A 186 -17.25 -5.90 3.26
C THR A 186 -16.65 -4.82 2.37
N PHE A 187 -16.09 -3.77 2.96
CA PHE A 187 -15.43 -2.73 2.17
C PHE A 187 -14.22 -3.28 1.40
N VAL A 188 -13.30 -3.98 2.09
CA VAL A 188 -12.10 -4.57 1.46
C VAL A 188 -12.48 -5.58 0.38
N GLU A 189 -13.46 -6.44 0.66
CA GLU A 189 -13.98 -7.43 -0.28
C GLU A 189 -14.52 -6.77 -1.56
N ASN A 190 -15.30 -5.70 -1.43
CA ASN A 190 -15.86 -4.98 -2.58
C ASN A 190 -14.78 -4.29 -3.42
N GLU A 191 -13.79 -3.66 -2.79
CA GLU A 191 -12.66 -3.06 -3.49
C GLU A 191 -11.90 -4.08 -4.35
N LEU A 192 -11.65 -5.27 -3.80
CA LEU A 192 -10.96 -6.35 -4.50
C LEU A 192 -11.81 -6.95 -5.62
N LYS A 193 -13.10 -7.17 -5.38
CA LYS A 193 -14.03 -7.71 -6.37
C LYS A 193 -14.17 -6.80 -7.59
N GLU A 194 -14.19 -5.49 -7.40
CA GLU A 194 -14.22 -4.57 -8.53
C GLU A 194 -12.93 -4.66 -9.36
N GLY A 195 -11.76 -4.79 -8.74
CA GLY A 195 -10.49 -5.03 -9.43
C GLY A 195 -10.46 -6.34 -10.23
N ILE A 196 -11.25 -7.33 -9.81
CA ILE A 196 -11.33 -8.66 -10.46
C ILE A 196 -12.37 -8.67 -11.60
N ASN A 197 -13.57 -8.15 -11.35
CA ASN A 197 -14.75 -8.40 -12.19
C ASN A 197 -14.75 -7.67 -13.52
N ASP A 198 -14.22 -6.46 -13.57
CA ASP A 198 -14.35 -5.60 -14.75
C ASP A 198 -13.32 -5.89 -15.84
N LYS A 199 -12.41 -6.84 -15.60
CA LYS A 199 -11.28 -7.17 -16.51
C LYS A 199 -10.48 -5.95 -16.96
N ILE A 200 -10.54 -4.87 -16.17
CA ILE A 200 -9.81 -3.64 -16.40
C ILE A 200 -8.33 -3.87 -16.16
N LEU A 201 -8.00 -4.62 -15.08
CA LEU A 201 -6.64 -5.02 -14.79
C LEU A 201 -6.29 -6.29 -15.56
N PRO A 202 -5.09 -6.39 -16.14
CA PRO A 202 -4.63 -7.64 -16.74
C PRO A 202 -4.40 -8.70 -15.66
N VAL A 203 -4.29 -9.95 -16.09
CA VAL A 203 -3.95 -11.08 -15.21
C VAL A 203 -2.61 -10.84 -14.53
N ALA A 204 -1.63 -10.34 -15.27
CA ALA A 204 -0.30 -9.96 -14.78
C ALA A 204 0.26 -8.81 -15.61
N TRP A 205 1.18 -8.05 -15.03
CA TRP A 205 1.93 -6.99 -15.70
C TRP A 205 3.33 -7.48 -16.09
N THR A 206 3.81 -6.98 -17.22
CA THR A 206 5.17 -7.27 -17.74
C THR A 206 5.85 -5.97 -18.19
N GLY A 207 7.14 -6.02 -18.44
CA GLY A 207 7.90 -4.87 -18.96
C GLY A 207 7.95 -3.71 -17.96
N SER A 208 7.62 -2.50 -18.41
CA SER A 208 7.68 -1.28 -17.61
C SER A 208 6.64 -1.21 -16.50
N ASP A 209 5.55 -1.96 -16.62
CA ASP A 209 4.45 -1.98 -15.64
C ASP A 209 4.59 -3.15 -14.63
N TYR A 210 5.68 -3.93 -14.72
CA TYR A 210 5.98 -4.96 -13.71
C TYR A 210 6.09 -4.34 -12.31
N GLY A 211 5.34 -4.90 -11.37
CA GLY A 211 5.22 -4.36 -10.01
C GLY A 211 3.94 -3.57 -9.76
N HIS A 212 3.12 -3.34 -10.79
CA HIS A 212 1.75 -2.87 -10.60
C HIS A 212 0.84 -4.02 -10.11
N VAL A 213 -0.20 -3.68 -9.35
CA VAL A 213 -1.20 -4.66 -8.95
C VAL A 213 -2.01 -5.13 -10.14
N SER A 214 -2.34 -6.41 -10.18
CA SER A 214 -3.05 -7.08 -11.27
C SER A 214 -4.35 -7.71 -10.77
N GLN A 215 -5.11 -8.29 -11.69
CA GLN A 215 -6.28 -9.10 -11.34
C GLN A 215 -5.90 -10.22 -10.37
N ALA A 216 -4.80 -10.93 -10.63
CA ALA A 216 -4.34 -12.01 -9.75
C ALA A 216 -3.87 -11.49 -8.37
N THR A 217 -3.30 -10.28 -8.30
CA THR A 217 -2.99 -9.64 -7.01
C THR A 217 -4.27 -9.44 -6.19
N ALA A 218 -5.33 -8.91 -6.80
CA ALA A 218 -6.61 -8.73 -6.12
C ALA A 218 -7.21 -10.06 -5.65
N MET A 219 -7.16 -11.10 -6.49
CA MET A 219 -7.61 -12.44 -6.14
C MET A 219 -6.82 -13.02 -4.96
N MET A 220 -5.49 -12.87 -4.95
CA MET A 220 -4.64 -13.38 -3.86
C MET A 220 -4.96 -12.69 -2.54
N VAL A 221 -5.12 -11.37 -2.52
CA VAL A 221 -5.51 -10.63 -1.30
C VAL A 221 -6.89 -11.05 -0.82
N LEU A 222 -7.84 -11.27 -1.74
CA LEU A 222 -9.19 -11.76 -1.41
C LEU A 222 -9.16 -13.17 -0.80
N LEU A 223 -8.33 -14.05 -1.36
CA LEU A 223 -8.11 -15.38 -0.80
C LEU A 223 -7.57 -15.30 0.63
N GLN A 224 -6.56 -14.48 0.87
CA GLN A 224 -5.98 -14.27 2.19
C GLN A 224 -7.00 -13.71 3.17
N LEU A 225 -7.83 -12.74 2.75
CA LEU A 225 -8.91 -12.19 3.57
C LEU A 225 -9.89 -13.27 4.01
N TYR A 226 -10.34 -14.15 3.08
CA TYR A 226 -11.26 -15.22 3.42
C TYR A 226 -10.62 -16.30 4.30
N MET A 227 -9.37 -16.64 4.07
CA MET A 227 -8.62 -17.57 4.94
C MET A 227 -8.49 -17.03 6.37
N HIS A 228 -8.16 -15.73 6.50
CA HIS A 228 -8.05 -15.06 7.79
C HIS A 228 -9.39 -15.05 8.53
N GLU A 229 -10.49 -14.69 7.83
CA GLU A 229 -11.82 -14.71 8.44
C GLU A 229 -12.30 -16.10 8.82
N GLY A 230 -12.06 -17.09 7.97
CA GLY A 230 -12.34 -18.49 8.31
C GLY A 230 -11.59 -18.92 9.56
N GLY A 231 -10.32 -18.60 9.70
CA GLY A 231 -9.51 -18.84 10.89
C GLY A 231 -10.04 -18.11 12.12
N TYR A 232 -10.35 -16.82 12.00
CA TYR A 232 -10.92 -16.03 13.08
C TYR A 232 -12.27 -16.58 13.57
N CYS A 233 -13.22 -16.82 12.66
CA CYS A 233 -14.55 -17.34 13.00
C CYS A 233 -14.46 -18.70 13.68
N ARG A 234 -13.59 -19.59 13.19
CA ARG A 234 -13.34 -20.90 13.81
C ARG A 234 -12.80 -20.77 15.22
N ASN A 235 -11.78 -19.93 15.42
CA ASN A 235 -11.11 -19.79 16.72
C ASN A 235 -11.97 -19.08 17.76
N LYS A 236 -12.82 -18.15 17.34
CA LYS A 236 -13.74 -17.42 18.21
C LYS A 236 -15.11 -18.07 18.37
N HIS A 237 -15.37 -19.16 17.62
CA HIS A 237 -16.68 -19.82 17.59
C HIS A 237 -17.83 -18.88 17.20
N VAL A 238 -17.59 -18.00 16.22
CA VAL A 238 -18.57 -17.03 15.72
C VAL A 238 -18.72 -17.19 14.20
N GLY A 239 -19.94 -16.93 13.70
CA GLY A 239 -20.21 -16.99 12.25
C GLY A 239 -20.01 -18.36 11.61
N ASP A 240 -20.02 -18.39 10.27
CA ASP A 240 -19.81 -19.61 9.47
C ASP A 240 -18.39 -19.64 8.89
N TYR A 241 -17.46 -20.24 9.61
CA TYR A 241 -16.07 -20.38 9.16
C TYR A 241 -15.93 -21.25 7.91
N LEU A 242 -16.83 -22.22 7.70
CA LEU A 242 -16.79 -23.10 6.53
C LEU A 242 -17.16 -22.35 5.27
N ASP A 243 -18.06 -21.36 5.35
CA ASP A 243 -18.41 -20.51 4.21
C ASP A 243 -17.19 -19.70 3.75
N TYR A 244 -16.44 -19.12 4.68
CA TYR A 244 -15.22 -18.40 4.34
C TYR A 244 -14.15 -19.29 3.72
N PHE A 245 -13.95 -20.50 4.23
CA PHE A 245 -12.99 -21.44 3.61
C PHE A 245 -13.44 -21.91 2.22
N LYS A 246 -14.74 -22.08 1.98
CA LYS A 246 -15.26 -22.37 0.63
C LYS A 246 -15.05 -21.19 -0.33
N LYS A 247 -15.26 -19.96 0.12
CA LYS A 247 -14.96 -18.77 -0.67
C LYS A 247 -13.47 -18.69 -1.00
N ALA A 248 -12.59 -18.96 -0.05
CA ALA A 248 -11.15 -19.02 -0.28
C ALA A 248 -10.77 -20.12 -1.28
N GLU A 249 -11.33 -21.33 -1.14
CA GLU A 249 -11.13 -22.43 -2.09
C GLU A 249 -11.57 -22.03 -3.52
N GLN A 250 -12.70 -21.37 -3.64
CA GLN A 250 -13.18 -20.91 -4.95
C GLN A 250 -12.21 -19.90 -5.58
N VAL A 251 -11.76 -18.90 -4.82
CA VAL A 251 -10.79 -17.91 -5.34
C VAL A 251 -9.47 -18.58 -5.71
N ALA A 252 -9.01 -19.59 -4.95
CA ALA A 252 -7.82 -20.36 -5.31
C ALA A 252 -7.99 -21.08 -6.65
N LYS A 253 -9.16 -21.71 -6.88
CA LYS A 253 -9.49 -22.32 -8.17
C LYS A 253 -9.53 -21.28 -9.30
N ASP A 254 -10.13 -20.12 -9.06
CA ASP A 254 -10.21 -19.04 -10.05
C ASP A 254 -8.80 -18.54 -10.44
N ILE A 255 -7.84 -18.47 -9.49
CA ILE A 255 -6.43 -18.16 -9.80
C ILE A 255 -5.81 -19.27 -10.67
N MET A 256 -6.03 -20.53 -10.34
CA MET A 256 -5.53 -21.66 -11.15
C MET A 256 -6.14 -21.67 -12.56
N ASP A 257 -7.40 -21.30 -12.71
CA ASP A 257 -8.11 -21.24 -13.98
C ASP A 257 -7.64 -20.08 -14.89
N LEU A 258 -6.89 -19.10 -14.36
CA LEU A 258 -6.20 -18.11 -15.17
C LEU A 258 -5.16 -18.74 -16.11
N GLN A 259 -4.63 -19.92 -15.79
CA GLN A 259 -3.62 -20.66 -16.55
C GLN A 259 -2.38 -19.83 -16.92
N TYR A 260 -2.04 -18.86 -16.09
CA TYR A 260 -0.89 -17.99 -16.23
C TYR A 260 0.22 -18.32 -15.23
N TYR A 261 -0.18 -18.67 -14.00
CA TYR A 261 0.75 -18.95 -12.90
C TYR A 261 1.01 -20.46 -12.81
N GLU A 262 2.28 -20.80 -12.56
CA GLU A 262 2.72 -22.18 -12.38
C GLU A 262 3.84 -22.27 -11.35
N LEU A 263 3.90 -23.38 -10.61
CA LEU A 263 4.99 -23.61 -9.67
C LEU A 263 6.29 -23.85 -10.39
N GLN A 264 7.38 -23.33 -9.90
CA GLN A 264 8.72 -23.61 -10.39
C GLN A 264 9.07 -25.09 -10.13
N ALA A 265 9.82 -25.69 -11.06
CA ALA A 265 10.23 -27.09 -10.94
C ALA A 265 11.10 -27.35 -9.69
N GLU A 266 11.93 -26.40 -9.34
CA GLU A 266 12.81 -26.45 -8.20
C GLU A 266 12.56 -25.23 -7.29
N PHE A 267 12.32 -25.43 -6.00
CA PHE A 267 12.05 -24.37 -5.03
C PHE A 267 13.12 -23.28 -5.01
N LYS A 268 14.40 -23.65 -5.15
CA LYS A 268 15.51 -22.71 -5.20
C LYS A 268 15.46 -21.72 -6.36
N ASP A 269 14.77 -22.08 -7.46
CA ASP A 269 14.69 -21.26 -8.67
C ASP A 269 13.78 -20.04 -8.46
N ILE A 270 12.82 -20.09 -7.52
CA ILE A 270 11.99 -18.95 -7.14
C ILE A 270 12.87 -17.79 -6.66
N TRP A 271 13.94 -18.09 -5.93
CA TRP A 271 14.81 -17.11 -5.26
C TRP A 271 16.05 -16.76 -6.06
N SER A 272 16.19 -17.32 -7.26
CA SER A 272 17.35 -17.04 -8.12
C SER A 272 17.31 -15.59 -8.63
N PRO A 273 18.42 -14.84 -8.51
CA PRO A 273 18.52 -13.49 -9.07
C PRO A 273 18.30 -13.43 -10.59
N GLN A 274 18.48 -14.54 -11.31
CA GLN A 274 18.24 -14.65 -12.74
C GLN A 274 16.80 -15.01 -13.08
N ASN A 275 15.96 -15.32 -12.11
CA ASN A 275 14.58 -15.77 -12.29
C ASN A 275 13.55 -14.86 -11.58
N GLN A 276 13.85 -13.58 -11.44
CA GLN A 276 13.05 -12.60 -10.71
C GLN A 276 11.68 -12.28 -11.35
N HIS A 277 11.42 -12.76 -12.57
CA HIS A 277 10.16 -12.58 -13.30
C HIS A 277 9.49 -13.93 -13.59
N ASN A 278 9.70 -14.93 -12.73
CA ASN A 278 9.07 -16.24 -12.94
C ASN A 278 7.55 -16.22 -12.71
N ASN A 279 6.86 -17.17 -13.32
CA ASN A 279 5.40 -17.24 -13.31
C ASN A 279 4.80 -17.75 -11.99
N GLU A 280 5.58 -18.02 -10.94
CA GLU A 280 5.06 -18.30 -9.61
C GLU A 280 4.80 -17.01 -8.82
N ILE A 281 5.44 -15.89 -9.20
CA ILE A 281 5.31 -14.61 -8.52
C ILE A 281 4.05 -13.89 -9.01
N ILE A 282 3.06 -13.73 -8.14
CA ILE A 282 1.81 -13.01 -8.43
C ILE A 282 1.98 -11.50 -8.31
N PHE A 283 2.70 -11.04 -7.30
CA PHE A 283 2.97 -9.62 -7.07
C PHE A 283 4.37 -9.43 -6.52
N ALA A 284 5.08 -8.47 -7.06
CA ALA A 284 6.42 -8.11 -6.63
C ALA A 284 6.60 -6.60 -6.48
N LEU A 285 7.40 -6.19 -5.52
CA LEU A 285 7.88 -4.82 -5.39
C LEU A 285 9.32 -4.76 -5.91
N PRO A 286 9.55 -4.33 -7.16
CA PRO A 286 10.86 -4.34 -7.77
C PRO A 286 11.87 -3.49 -6.99
N SER A 287 13.05 -4.01 -6.71
CA SER A 287 14.13 -3.29 -6.06
C SER A 287 15.24 -2.99 -7.06
N PHE A 288 15.80 -1.79 -7.00
CA PHE A 288 16.87 -1.35 -7.90
C PHE A 288 18.13 -1.00 -7.11
N PRO A 289 19.33 -1.19 -7.68
CA PRO A 289 20.60 -0.91 -7.01
C PRO A 289 20.93 0.60 -6.99
N ILE A 290 19.96 1.42 -6.63
CA ILE A 290 20.11 2.88 -6.47
C ILE A 290 19.61 3.29 -5.08
N PRO A 291 20.12 4.37 -4.51
CA PRO A 291 19.66 4.87 -3.22
C PRO A 291 18.12 5.01 -3.17
N VAL A 292 17.53 4.69 -2.04
CA VAL A 292 16.07 4.72 -1.75
C VAL A 292 15.26 3.63 -2.46
N MET A 293 15.77 2.99 -3.51
CA MET A 293 15.05 1.94 -4.25
C MET A 293 15.61 0.54 -4.02
N GLY A 294 16.61 0.40 -3.14
CA GLY A 294 17.17 -0.86 -2.73
C GLY A 294 16.30 -1.62 -1.72
N ASN A 295 16.81 -2.77 -1.32
CA ASN A 295 16.23 -3.63 -0.30
C ASN A 295 17.32 -4.00 0.71
N ASN A 296 17.07 -3.71 1.99
CA ASN A 296 18.04 -3.97 3.07
C ASN A 296 17.83 -5.33 3.76
N PHE A 297 16.92 -6.16 3.27
CA PHE A 297 16.57 -7.43 3.91
C PHE A 297 17.80 -8.33 4.12
N LEU A 298 18.67 -8.43 3.12
CA LEU A 298 19.90 -9.24 3.25
C LEU A 298 20.80 -8.79 4.40
N ALA A 299 20.90 -7.49 4.69
CA ALA A 299 21.68 -7.01 5.82
C ALA A 299 21.13 -7.52 7.15
N HIS A 300 19.82 -7.70 7.27
CA HIS A 300 19.19 -8.20 8.52
C HIS A 300 19.42 -9.69 8.76
N VAL A 301 19.53 -10.49 7.70
CA VAL A 301 19.65 -11.96 7.81
C VAL A 301 21.09 -12.45 7.81
N LEU A 302 22.01 -11.71 7.19
CA LEU A 302 23.39 -12.13 7.07
C LEU A 302 24.17 -11.96 8.39
N PRO A 303 25.09 -12.89 8.70
CA PRO A 303 25.99 -12.77 9.85
C PRO A 303 26.86 -11.51 9.78
N THR A 304 27.26 -10.99 10.94
CA THR A 304 28.09 -9.77 11.04
C THR A 304 29.47 -9.89 10.42
N ASP A 305 29.98 -11.11 10.30
CA ASP A 305 31.28 -11.45 9.70
C ASP A 305 31.18 -11.86 8.24
N TYR A 306 29.97 -11.81 7.65
CA TYR A 306 29.76 -12.13 6.24
C TYR A 306 30.56 -11.19 5.35
N LYS A 307 31.40 -11.77 4.51
CA LYS A 307 32.14 -11.06 3.46
C LYS A 307 31.66 -11.53 2.10
N SER A 308 31.17 -10.61 1.30
CA SER A 308 30.76 -10.94 -0.06
C SER A 308 31.93 -11.52 -0.87
N GLN A 309 31.70 -12.66 -1.50
CA GLN A 309 32.68 -13.28 -2.41
C GLN A 309 32.92 -12.45 -3.69
N GLN A 310 32.06 -11.47 -3.96
CA GLN A 310 32.16 -10.59 -5.13
C GLN A 310 32.88 -9.26 -4.84
N GLY A 311 33.53 -9.14 -3.67
CA GLY A 311 34.29 -7.95 -3.31
C GLY A 311 33.46 -6.73 -2.89
N ILE A 312 32.14 -6.85 -2.81
CA ILE A 312 31.26 -5.82 -2.27
C ILE A 312 31.18 -6.03 -0.76
N PRO A 313 31.64 -5.08 0.06
CA PRO A 313 31.57 -5.22 1.51
C PRO A 313 30.11 -5.09 1.96
N LEU A 314 29.42 -6.21 2.13
CA LEU A 314 28.11 -6.26 2.73
C LEU A 314 28.27 -6.65 4.20
N THR A 315 27.95 -5.73 5.11
CA THR A 315 27.94 -6.01 6.54
C THR A 315 26.59 -6.57 6.94
N GLY A 316 26.57 -7.82 7.39
CA GLY A 316 25.38 -8.42 7.97
C GLY A 316 25.11 -7.87 9.38
N TRP A 317 23.84 -7.81 9.77
CA TRP A 317 23.42 -7.33 11.10
C TRP A 317 22.97 -8.47 12.01
N ASN A 318 22.79 -9.68 11.47
CA ASN A 318 22.40 -10.86 12.24
C ASN A 318 21.13 -10.63 13.09
N GLY A 319 20.17 -9.86 12.53
CA GLY A 319 18.92 -9.48 13.22
C GLY A 319 17.90 -10.59 13.22
N PHE A 320 17.75 -11.27 12.09
CA PHE A 320 16.82 -12.38 11.91
C PHE A 320 17.56 -13.70 11.76
N ARG A 321 16.98 -14.77 12.29
CA ARG A 321 17.52 -16.13 12.27
C ARG A 321 16.40 -17.12 12.02
N THR A 322 16.76 -18.28 11.51
CA THR A 322 15.89 -19.42 11.38
C THR A 322 16.12 -20.38 12.56
N PRO A 323 15.10 -20.84 13.27
CA PRO A 323 15.21 -21.93 14.23
C PRO A 323 15.72 -23.21 13.58
N TRP A 324 16.39 -24.06 14.36
CA TRP A 324 16.97 -25.31 13.86
C TRP A 324 15.90 -26.25 13.30
N GLU A 325 14.72 -26.29 13.89
CA GLU A 325 13.59 -27.10 13.45
C GLU A 325 13.14 -26.75 12.03
N VAL A 326 13.18 -25.46 11.67
CA VAL A 326 12.88 -25.00 10.31
C VAL A 326 14.04 -25.33 9.36
N TYR A 327 15.29 -25.09 9.79
CA TYR A 327 16.47 -25.41 9.00
C TYR A 327 16.49 -26.91 8.64
N ASP A 328 16.31 -27.80 9.62
CA ASP A 328 16.33 -29.25 9.46
C ASP A 328 15.15 -29.78 8.59
N SER A 329 14.12 -28.95 8.35
CA SER A 329 12.99 -29.32 7.49
C SER A 329 13.27 -29.23 5.99
N PHE A 330 14.43 -28.67 5.62
CA PHE A 330 14.87 -28.53 4.23
C PHE A 330 15.88 -29.62 3.79
N ASP A 331 16.26 -30.56 4.65
CA ASP A 331 17.20 -31.66 4.35
C ASP A 331 16.50 -32.86 3.67
#